data_5ff0e225a57e89c8c790ee4c58aad23d
#
_entry.id   5ff0e225a57e89c8c790ee4c58aad23d
#
_cell.length_a   1.000
_cell.length_b   1.000
_cell.length_c   1.000
_cell.angle_alpha   90.00
_cell.angle_beta   90.00
_cell.angle_gamma   90.00
#
_symmetry.space_group_name_H-M   'P 1'
#
loop_
_entity.id
_entity.type
_entity.pdbx_description
1 polymer ?
#
loop_
_entity_poly.entity_id
_entity_poly.type
_entity_poly.pdbx_seq_one_letter_code
_entity_poly.pdbx_strand_id
1 'polypeptide(L)'
;IEGGNKLLHGFREPIPKKARHQLESIGVEVITNKQVTKIDENGVEYGDKRIDASTVFWAAGVKASPLANEIDTPKDWLGRIIVEPDCSIANHPEIFVIGDLASHQHAKNEKDSPPNNPLPGVAQTAIQMGIHVAKCIDADQSDRMRPRFIYKDLGSMATVGRSKAV
;
A
#
# COMPACT_ATOMS: atom_id res chain seq x y z
N ILE A 1 -8.89 -16.37 2.92
CA ILE A 1 -9.09 -15.99 4.33
C ILE A 1 -8.71 -14.52 4.46
N GLU A 2 -9.52 -13.73 5.17
CA GLU A 2 -9.31 -12.29 5.40
C GLU A 2 -9.42 -12.01 6.91
N GLY A 3 -8.42 -11.34 7.48
CA GLY A 3 -8.38 -11.00 8.90
C GLY A 3 -9.43 -9.98 9.31
N GLY A 4 -9.79 -9.09 8.41
CA GLY A 4 -10.80 -8.06 8.63
C GLY A 4 -12.23 -8.51 8.40
N ASN A 5 -13.17 -7.62 8.68
CA ASN A 5 -14.60 -7.90 8.57
C ASN A 5 -15.14 -7.83 7.13
N LYS A 6 -14.37 -7.31 6.19
CA LYS A 6 -14.74 -7.18 4.76
C LYS A 6 -13.51 -7.30 3.87
N LEU A 7 -13.73 -7.65 2.62
CA LEU A 7 -12.71 -7.57 1.58
C LEU A 7 -12.46 -6.10 1.20
N LEU A 8 -11.31 -5.83 0.59
CA LEU A 8 -10.97 -4.52 0.01
C LEU A 8 -11.22 -3.36 0.99
N HIS A 9 -10.56 -3.38 2.15
CA HIS A 9 -10.76 -2.40 3.24
C HIS A 9 -10.73 -0.94 2.79
N GLY A 10 -9.87 -0.59 1.81
CA GLY A 10 -9.77 0.76 1.27
C GLY A 10 -10.95 1.23 0.41
N PHE A 11 -11.87 0.32 0.07
CA PHE A 11 -13.02 0.64 -0.77
C PHE A 11 -14.28 0.91 0.04
N ARG A 12 -15.09 1.86 -0.45
CA ARG A 12 -16.41 2.17 0.13
C ARG A 12 -17.47 1.18 -0.37
N GLU A 13 -18.53 0.99 0.43
CA GLU A 13 -19.70 0.24 -0.02
C GLU A 13 -20.32 0.87 -1.29
N PRO A 14 -20.84 0.07 -2.24
CA PRO A 14 -21.09 -1.39 -2.16
C PRO A 14 -19.94 -2.28 -2.70
N ILE A 15 -18.75 -1.73 -2.94
CA ILE A 15 -17.65 -2.43 -3.64
C ILE A 15 -17.19 -3.71 -2.91
N PRO A 16 -16.94 -3.71 -1.59
CA PRO A 16 -16.55 -4.93 -0.87
C PRO A 16 -17.59 -6.06 -0.99
N LYS A 17 -18.87 -5.73 -0.92
CA LYS A 17 -19.96 -6.72 -1.08
C LYS A 17 -20.02 -7.28 -2.50
N LYS A 18 -19.84 -6.44 -3.50
CA LYS A 18 -19.80 -6.85 -4.90
C LYS A 18 -18.63 -7.77 -5.19
N ALA A 19 -17.43 -7.44 -4.65
CA ALA A 19 -16.25 -8.26 -4.77
C ALA A 19 -16.45 -9.64 -4.14
N ARG A 20 -17.03 -9.70 -2.93
CA ARG A 20 -17.37 -10.96 -2.27
C ARG A 20 -18.31 -11.80 -3.12
N HIS A 21 -19.41 -11.24 -3.58
CA HIS A 21 -20.37 -11.94 -4.44
C HIS A 21 -19.73 -12.46 -5.73
N GLN A 22 -18.85 -11.67 -6.34
CA GLN A 22 -18.13 -12.10 -7.55
C GLN A 22 -17.18 -13.27 -7.28
N LEU A 23 -16.45 -13.27 -6.16
CA LEU A 23 -15.59 -14.39 -5.76
C LEU A 23 -16.42 -15.65 -5.48
N GLU A 24 -17.48 -15.53 -4.71
CA GLU A 24 -18.37 -16.66 -4.40
C GLU A 24 -19.03 -17.23 -5.68
N SER A 25 -19.36 -16.38 -6.65
CA SER A 25 -19.93 -16.80 -7.93
C SER A 25 -18.99 -17.61 -8.83
N ILE A 26 -17.68 -17.57 -8.57
CA ILE A 26 -16.67 -18.39 -9.26
C ILE A 26 -16.16 -19.56 -8.41
N GLY A 27 -16.86 -19.86 -7.30
CA GLY A 27 -16.57 -21.00 -6.43
C GLY A 27 -15.54 -20.75 -5.31
N VAL A 28 -15.18 -19.50 -5.06
CA VAL A 28 -14.26 -19.15 -3.96
C VAL A 28 -15.03 -19.01 -2.66
N GLU A 29 -14.68 -19.77 -1.64
CA GLU A 29 -15.18 -19.57 -0.28
C GLU A 29 -14.48 -18.36 0.36
N VAL A 30 -15.25 -17.39 0.85
CA VAL A 30 -14.73 -16.16 1.47
C VAL A 30 -14.92 -16.21 2.98
N ILE A 31 -13.82 -16.34 3.71
CA ILE A 31 -13.79 -16.39 5.17
C ILE A 31 -13.25 -15.07 5.70
N THR A 32 -14.06 -14.29 6.39
CA THR A 32 -13.69 -13.00 7.00
C THR A 32 -13.63 -13.05 8.52
N ASN A 33 -13.06 -12.04 9.17
CA ASN A 33 -12.83 -11.99 10.63
C ASN A 33 -12.02 -13.18 11.16
N LYS A 34 -11.11 -13.69 10.34
CA LYS A 34 -10.24 -14.81 10.70
C LYS A 34 -8.81 -14.50 10.35
N GLN A 35 -7.99 -14.43 11.39
CA GLN A 35 -6.55 -14.26 11.21
C GLN A 35 -5.90 -15.63 11.03
N VAL A 36 -5.03 -15.75 10.04
CA VAL A 36 -4.17 -16.91 9.85
C VAL A 36 -3.11 -16.91 10.96
N THR A 37 -2.99 -18.03 11.65
CA THR A 37 -2.06 -18.19 12.78
C THR A 37 -0.84 -19.03 12.42
N LYS A 38 -0.99 -19.93 11.42
CA LYS A 38 0.11 -20.78 10.97
C LYS A 38 -0.09 -21.18 9.52
N ILE A 39 1.02 -21.31 8.79
CA ILE A 39 1.10 -21.89 7.46
C ILE A 39 2.19 -22.95 7.50
N ASP A 40 1.90 -24.13 7.00
CA ASP A 40 2.87 -25.21 6.82
C ASP A 40 2.68 -25.90 5.45
N GLU A 41 3.47 -26.94 5.19
CA GLU A 41 3.44 -27.69 3.92
C GLU A 41 2.10 -28.37 3.60
N ASN A 42 1.25 -28.55 4.63
CA ASN A 42 -0.01 -29.26 4.51
C ASN A 42 -1.22 -28.31 4.52
N GLY A 43 -1.05 -26.99 4.76
CA GLY A 43 -2.15 -26.04 4.72
C GLY A 43 -2.03 -24.85 5.65
N VAL A 44 -3.19 -24.34 6.10
CA VAL A 44 -3.34 -23.09 6.82
C VAL A 44 -4.21 -23.27 8.07
N GLU A 45 -3.77 -22.75 9.21
CA GLU A 45 -4.53 -22.69 10.45
C GLU A 45 -5.06 -21.27 10.70
N TYR A 46 -6.31 -21.18 11.16
CA TYR A 46 -6.96 -19.94 11.57
C TYR A 46 -7.97 -20.19 12.69
N GLY A 47 -7.79 -19.52 13.82
CA GLY A 47 -8.54 -19.86 15.04
C GLY A 47 -8.33 -21.33 15.40
N ASP A 48 -9.42 -22.04 15.66
CA ASP A 48 -9.41 -23.47 15.99
C ASP A 48 -9.61 -24.37 14.75
N LYS A 49 -9.47 -23.82 13.55
CA LYS A 49 -9.72 -24.52 12.29
C LYS A 49 -8.47 -24.63 11.45
N ARG A 50 -8.45 -25.66 10.62
CA ARG A 50 -7.44 -25.89 9.60
C ARG A 50 -8.10 -26.10 8.24
N ILE A 51 -7.43 -25.61 7.21
CA ILE A 51 -7.72 -25.95 5.82
C ILE A 51 -6.48 -26.68 5.27
N ASP A 52 -6.67 -27.91 4.86
CA ASP A 52 -5.62 -28.67 4.18
C ASP A 52 -5.53 -28.19 2.73
N ALA A 53 -4.32 -27.82 2.32
CA ALA A 53 -4.04 -27.30 0.99
C ALA A 53 -2.59 -27.56 0.61
N SER A 54 -2.37 -28.05 -0.60
CA SER A 54 -1.03 -28.26 -1.16
C SER A 54 -0.41 -26.96 -1.73
N THR A 55 -1.20 -25.92 -1.89
CA THR A 55 -0.72 -24.63 -2.39
C THR A 55 -1.36 -23.49 -1.59
N VAL A 56 -0.54 -22.62 -1.04
CA VAL A 56 -0.97 -21.45 -0.27
C VAL A 56 -0.37 -20.19 -0.89
N PHE A 57 -1.22 -19.20 -1.20
CA PHE A 57 -0.78 -17.88 -1.59
C PHE A 57 -0.92 -16.92 -0.42
N TRP A 58 0.22 -16.39 0.05
CA TRP A 58 0.23 -15.34 1.05
C TRP A 58 0.27 -13.97 0.39
N ALA A 59 -0.83 -13.23 0.48
CA ALA A 59 -1.01 -11.90 -0.10
C ALA A 59 -1.55 -10.89 0.93
N ALA A 60 -1.11 -11.00 2.17
CA ALA A 60 -1.65 -10.23 3.30
C ALA A 60 -0.91 -8.89 3.52
N GLY A 61 -0.65 -8.16 2.45
CA GLY A 61 -0.08 -6.80 2.49
C GLY A 61 1.38 -6.70 2.07
N VAL A 62 1.89 -5.47 2.12
CA VAL A 62 3.26 -5.12 1.76
C VAL A 62 3.95 -4.54 3.00
N LYS A 63 5.18 -4.91 3.21
CA LYS A 63 6.07 -4.36 4.25
C LYS A 63 7.22 -3.63 3.57
N ALA A 64 7.71 -2.57 4.22
CA ALA A 64 8.89 -1.86 3.73
C ALA A 64 10.10 -2.80 3.56
N SER A 65 10.91 -2.53 2.54
CA SER A 65 12.17 -3.27 2.33
C SER A 65 13.08 -3.17 3.56
N PRO A 66 13.81 -4.24 3.91
CA PRO A 66 14.82 -4.19 4.98
C PRO A 66 15.88 -3.10 4.80
N LEU A 67 16.08 -2.61 3.57
CA LEU A 67 16.95 -1.47 3.28
C LEU A 67 16.62 -0.22 4.12
N ALA A 68 15.34 -0.05 4.51
CA ALA A 68 14.95 1.03 5.41
C ALA A 68 15.70 0.99 6.75
N ASN A 69 16.12 -0.19 7.21
CA ASN A 69 16.80 -0.35 8.49
C ASN A 69 18.25 0.15 8.46
N GLU A 70 18.85 0.19 7.26
CA GLU A 70 20.22 0.68 7.05
C GLU A 70 20.30 2.21 7.04
N ILE A 71 19.17 2.89 6.97
CA ILE A 71 19.10 4.35 6.95
C ILE A 71 18.61 4.83 8.30
N ASP A 72 19.43 5.63 8.98
CA ASP A 72 19.10 6.22 10.28
C ASP A 72 18.19 7.45 10.09
N THR A 73 16.90 7.18 10.02
CA THR A 73 15.85 8.19 9.81
C THR A 73 14.52 7.73 10.40
N PRO A 74 13.61 8.63 10.77
CA PRO A 74 12.28 8.27 11.28
C PRO A 74 11.50 7.39 10.33
N LYS A 75 10.80 6.39 10.90
CA LYS A 75 10.00 5.43 10.17
C LYS A 75 8.58 5.37 10.73
N ASP A 76 7.63 5.01 9.89
CA ASP A 76 6.27 4.74 10.32
C ASP A 76 6.14 3.31 10.89
N TRP A 77 4.93 2.95 11.34
CA TRP A 77 4.64 1.64 11.94
C TRP A 77 4.77 0.44 10.97
N LEU A 78 4.79 0.69 9.65
CA LEU A 78 5.08 -0.32 8.61
C LEU A 78 6.57 -0.42 8.29
N GLY A 79 7.42 0.39 8.93
CA GLY A 79 8.85 0.47 8.67
C GLY A 79 9.22 1.30 7.45
N ARG A 80 8.26 2.09 6.88
CA ARG A 80 8.52 2.99 5.76
C ARG A 80 9.20 4.26 6.26
N ILE A 81 10.13 4.77 5.47
CA ILE A 81 10.85 6.01 5.76
C ILE A 81 9.90 7.21 5.61
N ILE A 82 9.81 8.04 6.66
CA ILE A 82 9.06 9.28 6.60
C ILE A 82 9.86 10.27 5.76
N VAL A 83 9.24 10.79 4.70
CA VAL A 83 9.89 11.69 3.74
C VAL A 83 9.34 13.11 3.84
N GLU A 84 10.19 14.05 3.42
CA GLU A 84 9.86 15.46 3.28
C GLU A 84 8.89 15.68 2.10
N PRO A 85 8.29 16.87 1.96
CA PRO A 85 7.36 17.19 0.89
C PRO A 85 7.90 17.03 -0.54
N ASP A 86 9.21 17.01 -0.73
CA ASP A 86 9.89 16.79 -2.02
C ASP A 86 10.33 15.33 -2.21
N CYS A 87 9.95 14.42 -1.31
CA CYS A 87 10.35 13.01 -1.23
C CYS A 87 11.81 12.80 -0.80
N SER A 88 12.52 13.80 -0.31
CA SER A 88 13.85 13.63 0.29
C SER A 88 13.76 13.14 1.75
N ILE A 89 14.89 12.77 2.34
CA ILE A 89 15.02 12.41 3.75
C ILE A 89 15.39 13.65 4.54
N ALA A 90 14.79 13.81 5.72
CA ALA A 90 15.16 14.89 6.66
C ALA A 90 16.67 14.88 6.93
N ASN A 91 17.32 16.04 6.88
CA ASN A 91 18.77 16.26 7.02
C ASN A 91 19.66 15.66 5.92
N HIS A 92 19.06 14.98 4.91
CA HIS A 92 19.75 14.41 3.76
C HIS A 92 18.99 14.74 2.48
N PRO A 93 19.00 16.00 2.04
CA PRO A 93 18.24 16.44 0.87
C PRO A 93 18.73 15.81 -0.44
N GLU A 94 19.93 15.24 -0.45
CA GLU A 94 20.51 14.51 -1.58
C GLU A 94 19.95 13.08 -1.73
N ILE A 95 19.21 12.56 -0.72
CA ILE A 95 18.65 11.20 -0.73
C ILE A 95 17.14 11.28 -0.89
N PHE A 96 16.62 10.68 -1.94
CA PHE A 96 15.19 10.55 -2.18
C PHE A 96 14.71 9.13 -1.92
N VAL A 97 13.55 9.01 -1.28
CA VAL A 97 12.86 7.72 -1.05
C VAL A 97 11.45 7.79 -1.62
N ILE A 98 11.08 6.81 -2.43
CA ILE A 98 9.82 6.78 -3.16
C ILE A 98 9.13 5.40 -3.10
N GLY A 99 7.86 5.34 -3.52
CA GLY A 99 7.09 4.10 -3.61
C GLY A 99 6.84 3.45 -2.25
N ASP A 100 6.86 2.14 -2.21
CA ASP A 100 6.50 1.34 -1.02
C ASP A 100 7.45 1.51 0.17
N LEU A 101 8.63 2.07 -0.06
CA LEU A 101 9.60 2.38 0.99
C LEU A 101 9.32 3.74 1.66
N ALA A 102 8.57 4.62 1.00
CA ALA A 102 8.29 5.96 1.46
C ALA A 102 6.97 6.06 2.23
N SER A 103 7.00 6.79 3.34
CA SER A 103 5.81 7.27 4.06
C SER A 103 5.65 8.76 3.80
N HIS A 104 4.96 9.12 2.72
CA HIS A 104 4.68 10.51 2.38
C HIS A 104 3.31 10.92 2.91
N GLN A 105 3.27 12.03 3.64
CA GLN A 105 2.02 12.56 4.19
C GLN A 105 1.28 13.37 3.12
N HIS A 106 -0.04 13.23 3.06
CA HIS A 106 -0.87 14.14 2.28
C HIS A 106 -0.69 15.60 2.73
N ALA A 107 -0.75 16.54 1.80
CA ALA A 107 -0.74 17.95 2.16
C ALA A 107 -1.97 18.28 3.02
N LYS A 108 -1.78 19.04 4.11
CA LYS A 108 -2.82 19.36 5.11
C LYS A 108 -4.11 20.02 4.55
N ASN A 109 -4.12 20.41 3.27
CA ASN A 109 -5.21 21.15 2.63
C ASN A 109 -6.03 20.33 1.62
N GLU A 110 -5.77 19.03 1.47
CA GLU A 110 -6.61 18.19 0.63
C GLU A 110 -7.86 17.80 1.41
N LYS A 111 -9.02 18.29 0.96
CA LYS A 111 -10.34 18.16 1.64
C LYS A 111 -10.78 16.70 1.87
N ASP A 112 -10.15 15.74 1.21
CA ASP A 112 -10.54 14.32 1.23
C ASP A 112 -9.52 13.40 1.92
N SER A 113 -8.43 13.95 2.46
CA SER A 113 -7.39 13.14 3.12
C SER A 113 -7.49 13.27 4.63
N PRO A 114 -7.68 12.18 5.38
CA PRO A 114 -7.63 12.24 6.83
C PRO A 114 -6.24 12.73 7.27
N PRO A 115 -6.17 13.62 8.27
CA PRO A 115 -4.90 14.06 8.82
C PRO A 115 -4.09 12.85 9.32
N ASN A 116 -2.81 12.79 8.98
CA ASN A 116 -1.88 11.72 9.34
C ASN A 116 -2.06 10.37 8.63
N ASN A 117 -2.71 10.33 7.48
CA ASN A 117 -2.76 9.10 6.68
C ASN A 117 -1.72 9.18 5.55
N PRO A 118 -0.67 8.38 5.58
CA PRO A 118 0.32 8.35 4.50
C PRO A 118 -0.31 7.80 3.20
N LEU A 119 0.27 8.20 2.08
CA LEU A 119 -0.14 7.71 0.76
C LEU A 119 -0.13 6.17 0.69
N PRO A 120 -1.06 5.58 -0.05
CA PRO A 120 -1.09 4.13 -0.19
C PRO A 120 0.12 3.61 -0.98
N GLY A 121 0.63 2.43 -0.59
CA GLY A 121 1.66 1.69 -1.33
C GLY A 121 1.05 1.05 -2.58
N VAL A 122 0.90 1.84 -3.63
CA VAL A 122 0.39 1.39 -4.94
C VAL A 122 1.28 1.90 -6.06
N ALA A 123 1.28 1.19 -7.19
CA ALA A 123 2.13 1.52 -8.33
C ALA A 123 1.96 2.99 -8.81
N GLN A 124 0.75 3.52 -8.77
CA GLN A 124 0.47 4.91 -9.15
C GLN A 124 1.21 5.92 -8.27
N THR A 125 1.27 5.69 -6.95
CA THR A 125 2.02 6.53 -6.02
C THR A 125 3.51 6.50 -6.37
N ALA A 126 4.06 5.31 -6.56
CA ALA A 126 5.48 5.13 -6.90
C ALA A 126 5.86 5.81 -8.22
N ILE A 127 5.04 5.66 -9.26
CA ILE A 127 5.27 6.28 -10.59
C ILE A 127 5.25 7.81 -10.47
N GLN A 128 4.24 8.37 -9.78
CA GLN A 128 4.11 9.82 -9.62
C GLN A 128 5.27 10.40 -8.79
N MET A 129 5.70 9.70 -7.73
CA MET A 129 6.89 10.08 -6.95
C MET A 129 8.16 10.06 -7.81
N GLY A 130 8.36 9.03 -8.64
CA GLY A 130 9.52 8.96 -9.54
C GLY A 130 9.59 10.12 -10.51
N ILE A 131 8.46 10.46 -11.15
CA ILE A 131 8.35 11.62 -12.03
C ILE A 131 8.63 12.93 -11.26
N HIS A 132 8.17 13.02 -10.01
CA HIS A 132 8.37 14.18 -9.18
C HIS A 132 9.84 14.36 -8.80
N VAL A 133 10.51 13.29 -8.36
CA VAL A 133 11.94 13.32 -7.99
C VAL A 133 12.80 13.75 -9.17
N ALA A 134 12.48 13.29 -10.39
CA ALA A 134 13.19 13.79 -11.59
C ALA A 134 13.08 15.33 -11.75
N LYS A 135 11.92 15.92 -11.41
CA LYS A 135 11.75 17.39 -11.43
C LYS A 135 12.52 18.07 -10.30
N CYS A 136 12.65 17.42 -9.14
CA CYS A 136 13.46 17.96 -8.03
C CYS A 136 14.94 18.01 -8.42
N ILE A 137 15.44 16.93 -9.02
CA ILE A 137 16.83 16.86 -9.52
C ILE A 137 17.09 17.93 -10.60
N ASP A 138 16.18 18.12 -11.55
CA ASP A 138 16.27 19.19 -12.56
C ASP A 138 16.25 20.59 -11.92
N ALA A 139 15.45 20.78 -10.88
CA ALA A 139 15.41 22.03 -10.13
C ALA A 139 16.76 22.31 -9.44
N ASP A 140 17.35 21.30 -8.78
CA ASP A 140 18.67 21.42 -8.15
C ASP A 140 19.77 21.78 -9.16
N GLN A 141 19.78 21.13 -10.34
CA GLN A 141 20.74 21.43 -11.39
C GLN A 141 20.63 22.85 -11.97
N SER A 142 19.48 23.45 -11.79
CA SER A 142 19.14 24.79 -12.29
C SER A 142 19.08 25.86 -11.19
N ASP A 143 19.56 25.56 -9.99
CA ASP A 143 19.46 26.42 -8.79
C ASP A 143 18.04 26.94 -8.52
N ARG A 144 17.04 26.10 -8.77
CA ARG A 144 15.63 26.41 -8.53
C ARG A 144 15.11 25.70 -7.28
N MET A 145 14.09 26.27 -6.65
CA MET A 145 13.39 25.59 -5.54
C MET A 145 12.74 24.30 -6.02
N ARG A 146 12.91 23.22 -5.26
CA ARG A 146 12.21 21.96 -5.48
C ARG A 146 10.71 22.12 -5.32
N PRO A 147 9.89 21.57 -6.23
CA PRO A 147 8.45 21.54 -6.04
C PRO A 147 8.06 20.60 -4.90
N ARG A 148 6.87 20.80 -4.33
CA ARG A 148 6.28 19.83 -3.42
C ARG A 148 5.60 18.72 -4.20
N PHE A 149 5.65 17.49 -3.68
CA PHE A 149 4.88 16.38 -4.24
C PHE A 149 3.40 16.55 -3.93
N ILE A 150 2.58 16.41 -4.95
CA ILE A 150 1.12 16.40 -4.85
C ILE A 150 0.65 15.13 -5.55
N TYR A 151 0.08 14.22 -4.77
CA TYR A 151 -0.48 12.97 -5.31
C TYR A 151 -1.82 13.25 -5.99
N LYS A 152 -1.97 12.77 -7.21
CA LYS A 152 -3.26 12.77 -7.92
C LYS A 152 -3.84 11.37 -7.87
N ASP A 153 -4.91 11.20 -7.11
CA ASP A 153 -5.65 9.93 -7.08
C ASP A 153 -6.38 9.73 -8.42
N LEU A 154 -6.05 8.67 -9.12
CA LEU A 154 -6.67 8.27 -10.38
C LEU A 154 -7.75 7.19 -10.17
N GLY A 155 -8.10 6.91 -8.93
CA GLY A 155 -9.00 5.85 -8.53
C GLY A 155 -8.29 4.50 -8.37
N SER A 156 -9.03 3.56 -7.80
CA SER A 156 -8.56 2.19 -7.56
C SER A 156 -9.52 1.18 -8.18
N MET A 157 -8.97 0.10 -8.69
CA MET A 157 -9.72 -1.00 -9.26
C MET A 157 -9.17 -2.33 -8.75
N ALA A 158 -10.06 -3.26 -8.45
CA ALA A 158 -9.68 -4.64 -8.14
C ALA A 158 -10.32 -5.59 -9.15
N THR A 159 -9.50 -6.43 -9.78
CA THR A 159 -9.98 -7.49 -10.68
C THR A 159 -10.36 -8.74 -9.89
N VAL A 160 -11.42 -9.41 -10.32
CA VAL A 160 -11.90 -10.66 -9.74
C VAL A 160 -12.01 -11.71 -10.84
N GLY A 161 -11.15 -12.73 -10.76
CA GLY A 161 -11.07 -13.75 -11.82
C GLY A 161 -10.60 -13.15 -13.14
N ARG A 162 -11.10 -13.70 -14.26
CA ARG A 162 -10.64 -13.32 -15.62
C ARG A 162 -11.46 -12.22 -16.28
N SER A 163 -12.69 -11.97 -15.81
CA SER A 163 -13.66 -11.14 -16.56
C SER A 163 -14.46 -10.18 -15.69
N LYS A 164 -14.17 -10.11 -14.40
CA LYS A 164 -14.89 -9.24 -13.46
C LYS A 164 -13.94 -8.24 -12.81
N ALA A 165 -14.45 -7.06 -12.48
CA ALA A 165 -13.75 -6.03 -11.73
C ALA A 165 -14.74 -5.22 -10.85
N VAL A 166 -14.19 -4.56 -9.87
CA VAL A 166 -14.89 -3.64 -8.97
C VAL A 166 -14.08 -2.38 -8.78
#